data_870ad9f5f8a621f9cc6575d49438f9f5
#
_entry.id   870ad9f5f8a621f9cc6575d49438f9f5
#
_cell.length_a   1.000
_cell.length_b   1.000
_cell.length_c   1.000
_cell.angle_alpha   90.00
_cell.angle_beta   90.00
_cell.angle_gamma   90.00
#
_symmetry.space_group_name_H-M   'P 1'
#
loop_
_entity.id
_entity.type
_entity.pdbx_description
1 polymer ?
#
loop_
_entity_poly.entity_id
_entity_poly.type
_entity_poly.pdbx_seq_one_letter_code
_entity_poly.pdbx_strand_id
1 'polypeptide(L)'
;MIKINFTSRHFKAQEALQEYAKNGIENLSKYNEEILHADIILSFDKSVNSIKNCEIILKIRDKIFTSKETSDDFVKSIDRSITKIETQLLKYKDKQKAEKHNLKKEKIKTI
;
A
#
# COMPACT_ATOMS: atom_id res chain seq x y z
N MET A 1 2.21 -11.56 -10.74
CA MET A 1 3.46 -10.92 -10.27
C MET A 1 3.31 -9.40 -10.30
N ILE A 2 3.62 -8.75 -9.19
CA ILE A 2 3.48 -7.30 -9.07
C ILE A 2 4.75 -6.63 -9.59
N LYS A 3 4.59 -5.63 -10.46
CA LYS A 3 5.72 -4.80 -10.87
C LYS A 3 6.00 -3.78 -9.78
N ILE A 4 7.18 -3.85 -9.17
CA ILE A 4 7.54 -2.99 -8.05
C ILE A 4 8.70 -2.09 -8.44
N ASN A 5 8.51 -0.77 -8.30
CA ASN A 5 9.56 0.22 -8.46
C ASN A 5 9.96 0.71 -7.07
N PHE A 6 11.26 0.73 -6.79
CA PHE A 6 11.79 1.19 -5.52
C PHE A 6 12.68 2.40 -5.76
N THR A 7 12.42 3.49 -5.05
CA THR A 7 13.18 4.73 -5.14
C THR A 7 13.62 5.18 -3.76
N SER A 8 14.90 5.54 -3.62
CA SER A 8 15.41 6.20 -2.42
C SER A 8 15.93 7.56 -2.83
N ARG A 9 15.41 8.63 -2.21
CA ARG A 9 15.77 10.01 -2.54
C ARG A 9 16.90 10.49 -1.66
N HIS A 10 18.00 10.93 -2.29
CA HIS A 10 19.17 11.51 -1.62
C HIS A 10 19.97 10.53 -0.78
N PHE A 11 19.78 9.24 -0.94
CA PHE A 11 20.60 8.21 -0.32
C PHE A 11 20.46 6.91 -1.10
N LYS A 12 21.37 5.98 -0.84
CA LYS A 12 21.31 4.66 -1.45
C LYS A 12 20.83 3.65 -0.40
N ALA A 13 19.65 3.10 -0.60
CA ALA A 13 19.10 2.09 0.31
C ALA A 13 19.87 0.78 0.17
N GLN A 14 20.13 0.12 1.30
CA GLN A 14 20.75 -1.20 1.31
C GLN A 14 19.81 -2.21 0.66
N GLU A 15 20.40 -3.21 0.02
CA GLU A 15 19.64 -4.24 -0.68
C GLU A 15 18.64 -4.96 0.24
N ALA A 16 19.05 -5.26 1.47
CA ALA A 16 18.18 -5.89 2.45
C ALA A 16 16.91 -5.06 2.73
N LEU A 17 17.05 -3.74 2.78
CA LEU A 17 15.91 -2.84 2.99
C LEU A 17 14.98 -2.84 1.78
N GLN A 18 15.55 -2.84 0.57
CA GLN A 18 14.78 -2.92 -0.67
C GLN A 18 13.98 -4.23 -0.74
N GLU A 19 14.63 -5.35 -0.42
CA GLU A 19 13.97 -6.66 -0.41
C GLU A 19 12.86 -6.74 0.62
N TYR A 20 13.10 -6.18 1.80
CA TYR A 20 12.11 -6.12 2.86
C TYR A 20 10.82 -5.42 2.38
N ALA A 21 10.99 -4.26 1.77
CA ALA A 21 9.87 -3.48 1.25
C ALA A 21 9.15 -4.21 0.11
N LYS A 22 9.90 -4.77 -0.82
CA LYS A 22 9.33 -5.51 -1.96
C LYS A 22 8.55 -6.74 -1.50
N ASN A 23 9.09 -7.48 -0.54
CA ASN A 23 8.41 -8.66 0.01
C ASN A 23 7.10 -8.28 0.71
N GLY A 24 7.10 -7.15 1.42
CA GLY A 24 5.89 -6.62 2.03
C GLY A 24 4.80 -6.31 1.02
N ILE A 25 5.17 -5.72 -0.12
CA ILE A 25 4.24 -5.44 -1.20
C ILE A 25 3.74 -6.74 -1.85
N GLU A 26 4.64 -7.69 -2.13
CA GLU A 26 4.25 -8.98 -2.71
C GLU A 26 3.22 -9.71 -1.85
N ASN A 27 3.34 -9.62 -0.54
CA ASN A 27 2.40 -10.24 0.38
C ASN A 27 0.99 -9.65 0.29
N LEU A 28 0.84 -8.44 -0.23
CA LEU A 28 -0.47 -7.82 -0.41
C LEU A 28 -1.31 -8.51 -1.48
N SER A 29 -0.70 -9.34 -2.33
CA SER A 29 -1.43 -10.09 -3.36
C SER A 29 -2.49 -11.02 -2.77
N LYS A 30 -2.35 -11.45 -1.52
CA LYS A 30 -3.35 -12.27 -0.85
C LYS A 30 -4.65 -11.51 -0.55
N TYR A 31 -4.62 -10.18 -0.58
CA TYR A 31 -5.80 -9.33 -0.35
C TYR A 31 -6.44 -8.87 -1.66
N ASN A 32 -5.68 -8.86 -2.75
CA ASN A 32 -6.21 -8.44 -4.05
C ASN A 32 -5.32 -9.01 -5.16
N GLU A 33 -5.91 -9.80 -6.03
CA GLU A 33 -5.20 -10.44 -7.14
C GLU A 33 -4.97 -9.50 -8.32
N GLU A 34 -5.62 -8.33 -8.33
CA GLU A 34 -5.55 -7.37 -9.43
C GLU A 34 -4.51 -6.27 -9.23
N ILE A 35 -3.55 -6.46 -8.33
CA ILE A 35 -2.47 -5.49 -8.14
C ILE A 35 -1.56 -5.53 -9.37
N LEU A 36 -1.44 -4.40 -10.05
CA LEU A 36 -0.66 -4.28 -11.28
C LEU A 36 0.77 -3.84 -10.99
N HIS A 37 0.92 -2.77 -10.22
CA HIS A 37 2.24 -2.28 -9.83
C HIS A 37 2.17 -1.48 -8.54
N ALA A 38 3.34 -1.28 -7.96
CA ALA A 38 3.51 -0.45 -6.77
C ALA A 38 4.81 0.34 -6.86
N ASP A 39 4.76 1.58 -6.41
CA ASP A 39 5.94 2.41 -6.24
C ASP A 39 6.21 2.57 -4.76
N ILE A 40 7.44 2.34 -4.33
CA ILE A 40 7.90 2.53 -2.97
C ILE A 40 8.93 3.65 -3.00
N ILE A 41 8.70 4.72 -2.24
CA ILE A 41 9.59 5.87 -2.22
C ILE A 41 10.04 6.13 -0.79
N LEU A 42 11.34 6.02 -0.54
CA LEU A 42 11.93 6.34 0.75
C LEU A 42 12.64 7.69 0.67
N SER A 43 12.53 8.47 1.73
CA SER A 43 13.18 9.78 1.80
C SER A 43 13.45 10.19 3.24
N PHE A 44 14.38 11.14 3.42
CA PHE A 44 14.61 11.80 4.70
C PHE A 44 13.98 13.19 4.67
N ASP A 45 13.70 13.71 5.86
CA ASP A 45 13.52 15.14 6.02
C ASP A 45 14.89 15.79 5.98
N LYS A 46 15.09 16.76 5.12
CA LYS A 46 16.40 17.42 4.94
C LYS A 46 16.88 18.17 6.18
N SER A 47 15.96 18.67 6.98
CA SER A 47 16.28 19.44 8.19
C SER A 47 16.49 18.57 9.42
N VAL A 48 15.91 17.35 9.42
CA VAL A 48 15.99 16.43 10.55
C VAL A 48 16.17 15.00 10.03
N ASN A 49 17.42 14.53 10.01
CA ASN A 49 17.75 13.20 9.48
C ASN A 49 17.09 12.05 10.22
N SER A 50 16.55 12.30 11.42
CA SER A 50 15.85 11.25 12.17
C SER A 50 14.45 10.98 11.62
N ILE A 51 13.92 11.85 10.76
CA ILE A 51 12.60 11.65 10.17
C ILE A 51 12.75 10.89 8.85
N LYS A 52 12.28 9.66 8.83
CA LYS A 52 12.37 8.77 7.69
C LYS A 52 10.99 8.48 7.13
N ASN A 53 10.79 8.80 5.86
CA ASN A 53 9.50 8.71 5.20
C ASN A 53 9.43 7.50 4.28
N CYS A 54 8.27 6.84 4.26
CA CYS A 54 7.96 5.83 3.26
C CYS A 54 6.63 6.17 2.61
N GLU A 55 6.64 6.35 1.31
CA GLU A 55 5.44 6.56 0.52
C GLU A 55 5.23 5.35 -0.37
N ILE A 56 3.99 4.86 -0.44
CA ILE A 56 3.62 3.74 -1.31
C ILE A 56 2.47 4.19 -2.18
N ILE A 57 2.59 3.94 -3.48
CA ILE A 57 1.54 4.16 -4.46
C ILE A 57 1.26 2.81 -5.09
N LEU A 58 0.06 2.27 -4.88
CA LEU A 58 -0.29 0.94 -5.34
C LEU A 58 -1.45 1.03 -6.33
N LYS A 59 -1.25 0.48 -7.52
CA LYS A 59 -2.24 0.47 -8.59
C LYS A 59 -2.88 -0.90 -8.71
N ILE A 60 -4.21 -0.94 -8.55
CA ILE A 60 -5.00 -2.09 -8.98
C ILE A 60 -5.71 -1.71 -10.29
N ARG A 61 -6.46 -2.64 -10.84
CA ARG A 61 -7.09 -2.48 -12.16
C ARG A 61 -7.83 -1.16 -12.34
N ASP A 62 -8.65 -0.77 -11.37
CA ASP A 62 -9.55 0.38 -11.49
C ASP A 62 -9.36 1.44 -10.38
N LYS A 63 -8.32 1.31 -9.56
CA LYS A 63 -8.11 2.24 -8.44
C LYS A 63 -6.64 2.36 -8.07
N ILE A 64 -6.29 3.51 -7.48
CA ILE A 64 -4.96 3.76 -6.94
C ILE A 64 -5.11 3.99 -5.43
N PHE A 65 -4.28 3.31 -4.65
CA PHE A 65 -4.17 3.51 -3.21
C PHE A 65 -2.84 4.14 -2.88
N THR A 66 -2.82 5.07 -1.95
CA THR A 66 -1.60 5.73 -1.52
C THR A 66 -1.49 5.71 -0.01
N SER A 67 -0.25 5.68 0.47
CA SER A 67 0.04 5.87 1.90
C SER A 67 1.37 6.57 2.04
N LYS A 68 1.51 7.36 3.10
CA LYS A 68 2.77 7.98 3.46
C LYS A 68 2.87 7.96 4.97
N GLU A 69 3.94 7.36 5.48
CA GLU A 69 4.18 7.25 6.91
C GLU A 69 5.59 7.67 7.25
N THR A 70 5.75 8.18 8.45
CA THR A 70 7.02 8.68 8.95
C THR A 70 7.35 8.04 10.29
N SER A 71 8.64 7.87 10.56
CA SER A 71 9.13 7.38 11.85
C SER A 71 10.63 7.67 11.94
N ASP A 72 11.26 7.20 12.99
CA ASP A 72 12.71 7.29 13.18
C ASP A 72 13.49 6.16 12.52
N ASP A 73 12.77 5.24 11.86
CA ASP A 73 13.37 4.04 11.26
C ASP A 73 12.63 3.68 9.97
N PHE A 74 13.37 3.40 8.89
CA PHE A 74 12.77 3.03 7.61
C PHE A 74 11.92 1.76 7.68
N VAL A 75 12.35 0.75 8.45
CA VAL A 75 11.57 -0.48 8.58
C VAL A 75 10.20 -0.18 9.19
N LYS A 76 10.16 0.64 10.22
CA LYS A 76 8.88 1.06 10.85
C LYS A 76 8.01 1.84 9.87
N SER A 77 8.61 2.76 9.11
CA SER A 77 7.87 3.56 8.13
C SER A 77 7.31 2.70 7.01
N ILE A 78 8.09 1.73 6.55
CA ILE A 78 7.64 0.76 5.54
C ILE A 78 6.46 -0.06 6.09
N ASP A 79 6.60 -0.60 7.30
CA ASP A 79 5.55 -1.41 7.92
C ASP A 79 4.25 -0.64 8.08
N ARG A 80 4.34 0.60 8.55
CA ARG A 80 3.17 1.47 8.73
C ARG A 80 2.50 1.80 7.41
N SER A 81 3.29 2.08 6.37
CA SER A 81 2.75 2.37 5.04
C SER A 81 2.08 1.16 4.43
N ILE A 82 2.69 -0.02 4.56
CA ILE A 82 2.11 -1.27 4.05
C ILE A 82 0.81 -1.60 4.80
N THR A 83 0.79 -1.43 6.12
CA THR A 83 -0.41 -1.66 6.93
C THR A 83 -1.55 -0.75 6.50
N LYS A 84 -1.26 0.51 6.17
CA LYS A 84 -2.28 1.43 5.65
C LYS A 84 -2.83 0.98 4.30
N ILE A 85 -1.96 0.54 3.40
CA ILE A 85 -2.40 0.01 2.09
C ILE A 85 -3.26 -1.23 2.30
N GLU A 86 -2.82 -2.14 3.16
CA GLU A 86 -3.59 -3.34 3.51
C GLU A 86 -4.99 -2.98 4.02
N THR A 87 -5.08 -2.02 4.93
CA THR A 87 -6.36 -1.55 5.47
C THR A 87 -7.25 -1.00 4.37
N GLN A 88 -6.69 -0.21 3.45
CA GLN A 88 -7.44 0.34 2.32
C GLN A 88 -7.94 -0.75 1.38
N LEU A 89 -7.12 -1.76 1.11
CA LEU A 89 -7.52 -2.90 0.28
C LEU A 89 -8.67 -3.70 0.91
N LEU A 90 -8.58 -3.93 2.21
CA LEU A 90 -9.65 -4.64 2.95
C LEU A 90 -10.95 -3.83 2.96
N LYS A 91 -10.88 -2.53 3.18
CA LYS A 91 -12.06 -1.66 3.14
C LYS A 91 -12.69 -1.64 1.75
N TYR A 92 -11.89 -1.58 0.71
CA TYR A 92 -12.35 -1.61 -0.67
C TYR A 92 -13.11 -2.91 -0.96
N LYS A 93 -12.57 -4.03 -0.53
CA LYS A 93 -13.19 -5.35 -0.68
C LYS A 93 -14.53 -5.43 0.07
N ASP A 94 -14.56 -4.96 1.30
CA ASP A 94 -15.77 -4.94 2.13
C ASP A 94 -16.84 -4.05 1.54
N LYS A 95 -16.47 -2.88 1.03
CA LYS A 95 -17.38 -1.95 0.37
C LYS A 95 -18.03 -2.59 -0.86
N GLN A 96 -17.26 -3.29 -1.68
CA GLN A 96 -17.79 -4.01 -2.84
C GLN A 96 -18.78 -5.09 -2.43
N LYS A 97 -18.50 -5.85 -1.39
CA LYS A 97 -19.42 -6.85 -0.84
C LYS A 97 -20.69 -6.22 -0.30
N ALA A 98 -20.57 -5.12 0.43
CA ALA A 98 -21.69 -4.40 0.99
C ALA A 98 -22.61 -3.85 -0.10
N GLU A 99 -22.07 -3.29 -1.16
CA GLU A 99 -22.84 -2.80 -2.30
C GLU A 99 -23.61 -3.92 -2.98
N LYS A 100 -22.97 -5.06 -3.22
CA LYS A 100 -23.64 -6.24 -3.79
C LYS A 100 -24.76 -6.75 -2.89
N HIS A 101 -24.50 -6.77 -1.60
CA HIS A 101 -25.50 -7.22 -0.62
C HIS A 101 -26.68 -6.26 -0.55
N ASN A 102 -26.43 -4.94 -0.57
CA ASN A 102 -27.47 -3.93 -0.57
C ASN A 102 -28.34 -3.99 -1.82
N LEU A 103 -27.74 -4.22 -2.98
CA LEU A 103 -28.48 -4.40 -4.22
C LEU A 103 -29.44 -5.58 -4.15
N LYS A 104 -29.03 -6.69 -3.57
CA LYS A 104 -29.88 -7.85 -3.34
C LYS A 104 -31.02 -7.53 -2.39
N LYS A 105 -30.77 -6.79 -1.33
CA LYS A 105 -31.79 -6.35 -0.37
C LYS A 105 -32.82 -5.45 -1.03
N GLU A 106 -32.38 -4.53 -1.87
CA GLU A 106 -33.27 -3.64 -2.61
C GLU A 106 -34.21 -4.43 -3.54
N LYS A 107 -33.69 -5.43 -4.25
CA LYS A 107 -34.47 -6.30 -5.09
C LYS A 107 -35.53 -7.05 -4.30
N ILE A 108 -35.18 -7.53 -3.12
CA ILE A 108 -36.13 -8.24 -2.24
C ILE A 108 -37.23 -7.29 -1.73
N LYS A 109 -36.88 -6.05 -1.41
CA LYS A 109 -37.80 -5.03 -0.92
C LYS A 109 -38.82 -4.57 -1.98
N THR A 110 -38.45 -4.64 -3.24
CA THR A 110 -39.30 -4.20 -4.35
C THR A 110 -40.27 -5.28 -4.80
N ILE A 111 -40.13 -6.47 -4.27
CA ILE A 111 -41.05 -7.55 -4.49
C ILE A 111 -42.17 -7.52 -3.43
#